data_fa8af5143fc8ea55dff731af01e61d01
#
_entry.id   fa8af5143fc8ea55dff731af01e61d01
#
_cell.length_a   1.000
_cell.length_b   1.000
_cell.length_c   1.000
_cell.angle_alpha   90.00
_cell.angle_beta   90.00
_cell.angle_gamma   90.00
#
_symmetry.space_group_name_H-M   'P 1'
#
loop_
_entity.id
_entity.type
_entity.pdbx_description
1 polymer ?
#
loop_
_entity_poly.entity_id
_entity_poly.type
_entity_poly.pdbx_seq_one_letter_code
_entity_poly.pdbx_strand_id
1 'polypeptide(L)'
;MDKIRFFFIALLGMGAAHLSAQTADSTKTSPWTTEGFAGLKLTQVSLTNWSAGGDNSVAFDLQGTYQANYKKGKHIWNNRLELAYGLNKTGEDGMRKANDKIYLNTNYGYSIAKNWYASAFATFQTQFSPGYDYSVNKDVAISEFMSPGYLTTGLGFTYDPGKIFTVVLSPASWRGTFVLNDRLSDEGAFGVDPGKHLLSSFGANLKGEVKYEFLKNM
;
A
#
# COMPACT_ATOMS: atom_id res chain seq x y z
N MET A 1 35.27 -41.16 -9.74
CA MET A 1 35.65 -39.93 -10.49
C MET A 1 34.40 -39.13 -10.68
N ASP A 2 34.07 -38.33 -9.67
CA ASP A 2 32.80 -37.61 -9.58
C ASP A 2 32.94 -36.25 -10.25
N LYS A 3 32.05 -36.02 -11.24
CA LYS A 3 32.02 -34.78 -11.99
C LYS A 3 31.35 -33.71 -11.12
N ILE A 4 32.12 -32.81 -10.54
CA ILE A 4 31.65 -31.57 -9.91
C ILE A 4 31.01 -30.73 -10.99
N ARG A 5 29.67 -30.67 -10.99
CA ARG A 5 28.90 -29.74 -11.81
C ARG A 5 28.69 -28.46 -11.00
N PHE A 6 29.44 -27.41 -11.32
CA PHE A 6 29.15 -26.06 -10.86
C PHE A 6 27.85 -25.60 -11.49
N PHE A 7 26.80 -25.41 -10.68
CA PHE A 7 25.60 -24.75 -11.12
C PHE A 7 25.67 -23.26 -10.74
N PHE A 8 25.65 -22.42 -11.75
CA PHE A 8 25.56 -20.98 -11.63
C PHE A 8 24.23 -20.58 -10.99
N ILE A 9 24.30 -19.81 -9.91
CA ILE A 9 23.13 -19.08 -9.37
C ILE A 9 22.84 -17.94 -10.35
N ALA A 10 21.85 -18.12 -11.21
CA ALA A 10 21.35 -17.04 -12.04
C ALA A 10 20.42 -16.16 -11.21
N LEU A 11 20.97 -15.10 -10.62
CA LEU A 11 20.20 -14.01 -10.04
C LEU A 11 19.63 -13.18 -11.19
N LEU A 12 18.47 -13.56 -11.73
CA LEU A 12 17.73 -12.72 -12.68
C LEU A 12 17.07 -11.58 -11.90
N GLY A 13 17.81 -10.53 -11.65
CA GLY A 13 17.27 -9.23 -11.28
C GLY A 13 16.59 -8.60 -12.50
N MET A 14 15.31 -8.84 -12.71
CA MET A 14 14.54 -8.07 -13.67
C MET A 14 14.36 -6.65 -13.14
N GLY A 15 15.03 -5.70 -13.81
CA GLY A 15 14.95 -4.27 -13.50
C GLY A 15 13.50 -3.78 -13.53
N ALA A 16 13.16 -2.92 -12.57
CA ALA A 16 11.91 -2.19 -12.58
C ALA A 16 11.81 -1.34 -13.87
N ALA A 17 10.87 -1.66 -14.72
CA ALA A 17 10.56 -0.81 -15.88
C ALA A 17 9.81 0.43 -15.38
N HIS A 18 10.49 1.58 -15.40
CA HIS A 18 9.84 2.87 -15.16
C HIS A 18 9.10 3.28 -16.43
N LEU A 19 7.80 3.05 -16.51
CA LEU A 19 6.95 3.65 -17.53
C LEU A 19 6.65 5.10 -17.11
N SER A 20 7.50 6.02 -17.55
CA SER A 20 7.20 7.45 -17.52
C SER A 20 6.32 7.76 -18.73
N ALA A 21 5.01 7.85 -18.54
CA ALA A 21 4.13 8.41 -19.55
C ALA A 21 4.34 9.93 -19.61
N GLN A 22 5.25 10.37 -20.48
CA GLN A 22 5.38 11.78 -20.85
C GLN A 22 4.28 12.09 -21.88
N THR A 23 3.23 12.77 -21.46
CA THR A 23 2.37 13.50 -22.37
C THR A 23 3.03 14.83 -22.68
N ALA A 24 3.57 14.95 -23.90
CA ALA A 24 4.03 16.22 -24.46
C ALA A 24 2.82 17.07 -24.88
N ASP A 25 2.96 18.36 -24.59
CA ASP A 25 2.37 19.53 -25.23
C ASP A 25 0.93 19.93 -24.91
N SER A 26 0.84 20.97 -24.07
CA SER A 26 0.01 22.14 -24.36
C SER A 26 0.43 23.31 -23.46
N THR A 27 0.52 24.48 -24.02
CA THR A 27 0.92 25.78 -23.41
C THR A 27 -0.01 26.32 -22.30
N LYS A 28 -0.88 25.50 -21.75
CA LYS A 28 -1.61 25.73 -20.49
C LYS A 28 -1.04 24.80 -19.43
N THR A 29 -0.25 25.36 -18.51
CA THR A 29 0.23 24.62 -17.34
C THR A 29 -0.98 24.05 -16.59
N SER A 30 -1.16 22.75 -16.70
CA SER A 30 -2.20 22.03 -15.95
C SER A 30 -2.00 22.28 -14.46
N PRO A 31 -3.06 22.57 -13.68
CA PRO A 31 -2.94 22.65 -12.23
C PRO A 31 -2.71 21.26 -11.57
N TRP A 32 -2.74 20.19 -12.34
CA TRP A 32 -2.50 18.83 -11.91
C TRP A 32 -1.08 18.38 -12.24
N THR A 33 -0.45 17.74 -11.26
CA THR A 33 0.79 16.95 -11.43
C THR A 33 0.47 15.50 -11.13
N THR A 34 0.80 14.60 -12.04
CA THR A 34 0.56 13.17 -11.87
C THR A 34 1.86 12.38 -11.95
N GLU A 35 1.97 11.38 -11.11
CA GLU A 35 3.09 10.45 -11.07
C GLU A 35 2.54 9.03 -10.94
N GLY A 36 3.13 8.08 -11.65
CA GLY A 36 2.75 6.69 -11.59
C GLY A 36 3.97 5.76 -11.57
N PHE A 37 3.85 4.69 -10.84
CA PHE A 37 4.81 3.60 -10.81
C PHE A 37 4.05 2.28 -10.89
N ALA A 38 4.55 1.35 -11.70
CA ALA A 38 4.12 -0.04 -11.69
C ALA A 38 5.37 -0.93 -11.69
N GLY A 39 5.41 -1.91 -10.83
CA GLY A 39 6.55 -2.81 -10.66
C GLY A 39 6.11 -4.26 -10.54
N LEU A 40 6.85 -5.14 -11.19
CA LEU A 40 6.75 -6.59 -11.08
C LEU A 40 8.07 -7.12 -10.55
N LYS A 41 8.01 -7.87 -9.45
CA LYS A 41 9.16 -8.56 -8.89
C LYS A 41 8.92 -10.06 -8.95
N LEU A 42 9.85 -10.76 -9.57
CA LEU A 42 9.93 -12.22 -9.56
C LEU A 42 11.18 -12.62 -8.78
N THR A 43 11.04 -13.55 -7.87
CA THR A 43 12.15 -14.09 -7.09
C THR A 43 12.08 -15.61 -7.15
N GLN A 44 13.19 -16.25 -7.47
CA GLN A 44 13.32 -17.72 -7.45
C GLN A 44 14.58 -18.08 -6.67
N VAL A 45 14.43 -19.02 -5.75
CA VAL A 45 15.55 -19.67 -5.06
C VAL A 45 15.48 -21.16 -5.40
N SER A 46 16.57 -21.70 -5.93
CA SER A 46 16.69 -23.13 -6.25
C SER A 46 17.94 -23.68 -5.59
N LEU A 47 17.78 -24.63 -4.69
CA LEU A 47 18.83 -25.25 -3.90
C LEU A 47 18.94 -26.72 -4.33
N THR A 48 20.11 -27.12 -4.84
CA THR A 48 20.40 -28.51 -5.21
C THR A 48 21.64 -28.96 -4.46
N ASN A 49 21.55 -30.00 -3.66
CA ASN A 49 22.66 -30.55 -2.86
C ASN A 49 23.32 -29.49 -1.93
N TRP A 50 22.50 -28.59 -1.38
CA TRP A 50 22.96 -27.57 -0.46
C TRP A 50 22.98 -28.09 0.98
N SER A 51 24.19 -28.22 1.56
CA SER A 51 24.39 -28.84 2.87
C SER A 51 23.98 -27.98 4.06
N ALA A 52 23.81 -26.66 3.88
CA ALA A 52 23.43 -25.76 4.96
C ALA A 52 21.90 -25.67 5.20
N GLY A 53 21.10 -26.44 4.44
CA GLY A 53 19.63 -26.42 4.54
C GLY A 53 18.99 -25.26 3.76
N GLY A 54 17.66 -25.24 3.76
CA GLY A 54 16.83 -24.26 3.07
C GLY A 54 15.90 -24.92 2.05
N ASP A 55 14.87 -24.20 1.64
CA ASP A 55 13.85 -24.65 0.71
C ASP A 55 13.91 -23.91 -0.62
N ASN A 56 13.54 -24.61 -1.69
CA ASN A 56 13.26 -23.96 -2.96
C ASN A 56 12.08 -23.02 -2.81
N SER A 57 12.17 -21.83 -3.40
CA SER A 57 11.06 -20.87 -3.33
C SER A 57 10.86 -20.12 -4.63
N VAL A 58 9.62 -19.73 -4.87
CA VAL A 58 9.22 -18.83 -5.95
C VAL A 58 8.29 -17.78 -5.38
N ALA A 59 8.54 -16.52 -5.67
CA ALA A 59 7.68 -15.42 -5.27
C ALA A 59 7.41 -14.49 -6.45
N PHE A 60 6.18 -14.00 -6.48
CA PHE A 60 5.68 -13.01 -7.41
C PHE A 60 5.09 -11.85 -6.61
N ASP A 61 5.45 -10.61 -6.93
CA ASP A 61 4.90 -9.40 -6.32
C ASP A 61 4.65 -8.34 -7.38
N LEU A 62 3.40 -7.89 -7.50
CA LEU A 62 2.95 -6.82 -8.36
C LEU A 62 2.61 -5.61 -7.48
N GLN A 63 3.16 -4.44 -7.81
CA GLN A 63 2.92 -3.20 -7.09
C GLN A 63 2.59 -2.08 -8.08
N GLY A 64 1.66 -1.21 -7.68
CA GLY A 64 1.31 -0.01 -8.42
C GLY A 64 1.08 1.15 -7.47
N THR A 65 1.59 2.32 -7.83
CA THR A 65 1.32 3.58 -7.14
C THR A 65 0.94 4.63 -8.18
N TYR A 66 -0.12 5.37 -7.91
CA TYR A 66 -0.52 6.52 -8.71
C TYR A 66 -0.79 7.71 -7.80
N GLN A 67 -0.21 8.84 -8.14
CA GLN A 67 -0.41 10.11 -7.45
C GLN A 67 -0.98 11.14 -8.41
N ALA A 68 -1.95 11.91 -7.94
CA ALA A 68 -2.52 13.04 -8.65
C ALA A 68 -2.67 14.22 -7.70
N ASN A 69 -1.85 15.24 -7.91
CA ASN A 69 -1.75 16.41 -7.05
C ASN A 69 -2.23 17.65 -7.81
N TYR A 70 -3.22 18.31 -7.27
CA TYR A 70 -3.77 19.57 -7.79
C TYR A 70 -3.27 20.74 -6.96
N LYS A 71 -2.85 21.82 -7.64
CA LYS A 71 -2.51 23.07 -6.97
C LYS A 71 -2.89 24.25 -7.84
N LYS A 72 -3.86 25.05 -7.38
CA LYS A 72 -4.25 26.30 -8.04
C LYS A 72 -4.79 27.31 -7.04
N GLY A 73 -4.18 28.50 -7.04
CA GLY A 73 -4.57 29.57 -6.11
C GLY A 73 -4.43 29.12 -4.65
N LYS A 74 -5.53 29.16 -3.90
CA LYS A 74 -5.58 28.75 -2.49
C LYS A 74 -5.89 27.27 -2.28
N HIS A 75 -6.08 26.49 -3.35
CA HIS A 75 -6.52 25.10 -3.27
C HIS A 75 -5.37 24.14 -3.53
N ILE A 76 -5.26 23.12 -2.69
CA ILE A 76 -4.45 21.92 -2.90
C ILE A 76 -5.34 20.69 -2.77
N TRP A 77 -5.06 19.65 -3.58
CA TRP A 77 -5.74 18.36 -3.45
C TRP A 77 -4.78 17.24 -3.84
N ASN A 78 -4.35 16.50 -2.86
CA ASN A 78 -3.37 15.43 -3.02
C ASN A 78 -4.07 14.08 -2.93
N ASN A 79 -3.86 13.25 -3.94
CA ASN A 79 -4.43 11.91 -4.04
C ASN A 79 -3.32 10.89 -4.26
N ARG A 80 -3.43 9.73 -3.60
CA ARG A 80 -2.51 8.61 -3.76
C ARG A 80 -3.28 7.29 -3.71
N LEU A 81 -3.12 6.50 -4.75
CA LEU A 81 -3.58 5.12 -4.85
C LEU A 81 -2.37 4.20 -4.79
N GLU A 82 -2.42 3.18 -3.95
CA GLU A 82 -1.44 2.10 -3.92
C GLU A 82 -2.17 0.77 -4.05
N LEU A 83 -1.69 -0.05 -4.95
CA LEU A 83 -2.16 -1.41 -5.17
C LEU A 83 -0.97 -2.36 -5.05
N ALA A 84 -1.15 -3.46 -4.36
CA ALA A 84 -0.14 -4.51 -4.30
C ALA A 84 -0.82 -5.88 -4.24
N TYR A 85 -0.21 -6.86 -4.91
CA TYR A 85 -0.62 -8.25 -4.83
C TYR A 85 0.57 -9.16 -5.03
N GLY A 86 0.81 -10.05 -4.07
CA GLY A 86 1.96 -10.93 -4.09
C GLY A 86 1.61 -12.33 -3.62
N LEU A 87 2.26 -13.29 -4.24
CA LEU A 87 2.16 -14.70 -3.93
C LEU A 87 3.56 -15.26 -3.71
N ASN A 88 3.69 -16.21 -2.81
CA ASN A 88 4.90 -17.00 -2.65
C ASN A 88 4.60 -18.49 -2.53
N LYS A 89 5.58 -19.31 -2.89
CA LYS A 89 5.63 -20.75 -2.66
C LYS A 89 6.98 -21.08 -2.07
N THR A 90 7.02 -21.87 -0.99
CA THR A 90 8.26 -22.33 -0.34
C THR A 90 8.18 -23.84 -0.14
N GLY A 91 9.19 -24.57 -0.57
CA GLY A 91 9.24 -26.02 -0.49
C GLY A 91 8.10 -26.69 -1.26
N GLU A 92 7.45 -27.65 -0.60
CA GLU A 92 6.29 -28.40 -1.13
C GLU A 92 4.96 -27.71 -0.84
N ASP A 93 4.97 -26.61 -0.12
CA ASP A 93 3.76 -25.84 0.17
C ASP A 93 3.09 -25.32 -1.11
N GLY A 94 1.77 -25.13 -1.03
CA GLY A 94 1.02 -24.46 -2.10
C GLY A 94 1.39 -22.97 -2.22
N MET A 95 0.91 -22.32 -3.26
CA MET A 95 1.00 -20.86 -3.38
C MET A 95 0.24 -20.20 -2.25
N ARG A 96 0.90 -19.26 -1.55
CA ARG A 96 0.35 -18.49 -0.43
C ARG A 96 0.37 -17.01 -0.74
N LYS A 97 -0.63 -16.29 -0.27
CA LYS A 97 -0.66 -14.84 -0.36
C LYS A 97 0.41 -14.23 0.55
N ALA A 98 1.28 -13.41 -0.03
CA ALA A 98 2.39 -12.74 0.66
C ALA A 98 2.18 -11.23 0.79
N ASN A 99 1.44 -10.63 -0.15
CA ASN A 99 1.12 -9.20 -0.15
C ASN A 99 -0.28 -9.02 -0.76
N ASP A 100 -1.08 -8.12 -0.17
CA ASP A 100 -2.41 -7.83 -0.70
C ASP A 100 -2.89 -6.49 -0.13
N LYS A 101 -2.99 -5.47 -0.98
CA LYS A 101 -3.27 -4.11 -0.54
C LYS A 101 -4.03 -3.32 -1.59
N ILE A 102 -5.10 -2.69 -1.15
CA ILE A 102 -5.75 -1.57 -1.80
C ILE A 102 -5.68 -0.41 -0.81
N TYR A 103 -5.02 0.66 -1.18
CA TYR A 103 -4.91 1.85 -0.34
C TYR A 103 -5.18 3.10 -1.15
N LEU A 104 -6.11 3.92 -0.69
CA LEU A 104 -6.44 5.22 -1.24
C LEU A 104 -6.27 6.28 -0.16
N ASN A 105 -5.54 7.33 -0.47
CA ASN A 105 -5.43 8.52 0.36
C ASN A 105 -5.82 9.74 -0.44
N THR A 106 -6.65 10.61 0.13
CA THR A 106 -7.02 11.89 -0.44
C THR A 106 -6.96 12.97 0.64
N ASN A 107 -6.39 14.11 0.33
CA ASN A 107 -6.29 15.25 1.23
C ASN A 107 -6.52 16.54 0.45
N TYR A 108 -7.62 17.21 0.76
CA TYR A 108 -7.95 18.53 0.22
C TYR A 108 -7.60 19.60 1.24
N GLY A 109 -6.99 20.71 0.79
CA GLY A 109 -6.62 21.83 1.62
C GLY A 109 -6.95 23.18 1.00
N TYR A 110 -7.43 24.10 1.83
CA TYR A 110 -7.62 25.51 1.50
C TYR A 110 -6.63 26.38 2.28
N SER A 111 -5.82 27.17 1.58
CA SER A 111 -4.77 28.00 2.17
C SER A 111 -5.35 29.10 3.07
N ILE A 112 -4.98 29.09 4.35
CA ILE A 112 -5.38 30.04 5.37
C ILE A 112 -4.23 30.96 5.80
N ALA A 113 -2.98 30.49 5.66
CA ALA A 113 -1.77 31.26 5.90
C ALA A 113 -0.61 30.68 5.07
N LYS A 114 0.59 31.29 5.14
CA LYS A 114 1.78 30.77 4.46
C LYS A 114 2.05 29.33 4.90
N ASN A 115 2.00 28.38 3.94
CA ASN A 115 2.21 26.95 4.13
C ASN A 115 1.16 26.23 5.02
N TRP A 116 0.13 26.93 5.48
CA TRP A 116 -0.95 26.39 6.30
C TRP A 116 -2.24 26.29 5.51
N TYR A 117 -2.89 25.15 5.62
CA TYR A 117 -4.15 24.85 4.96
C TYR A 117 -5.17 24.32 5.97
N ALA A 118 -6.39 24.84 5.94
CA ALA A 118 -7.53 24.13 6.52
C ALA A 118 -7.82 22.94 5.61
N SER A 119 -7.89 21.74 6.16
CA SER A 119 -7.90 20.51 5.36
C SER A 119 -8.93 19.47 5.79
N ALA A 120 -9.37 18.69 4.82
CA ALA A 120 -10.15 17.48 5.00
C ALA A 120 -9.43 16.33 4.33
N PHE A 121 -9.35 15.18 4.99
CA PHE A 121 -8.74 13.99 4.43
C PHE A 121 -9.64 12.76 4.54
N ALA A 122 -9.41 11.80 3.66
CA ALA A 122 -9.92 10.46 3.78
C ALA A 122 -8.83 9.46 3.38
N THR A 123 -8.72 8.37 4.14
CA THR A 123 -7.90 7.21 3.78
C THR A 123 -8.78 5.97 3.80
N PHE A 124 -8.65 5.16 2.76
CA PHE A 124 -9.33 3.88 2.66
C PHE A 124 -8.30 2.78 2.44
N GLN A 125 -8.45 1.67 3.15
CA GLN A 125 -7.58 0.51 3.01
C GLN A 125 -8.39 -0.78 3.11
N THR A 126 -8.11 -1.71 2.19
CA THR A 126 -8.62 -3.08 2.23
C THR A 126 -7.67 -3.99 1.43
N GLN A 127 -8.09 -5.19 1.12
CA GLN A 127 -7.39 -6.21 0.35
C GLN A 127 -8.26 -6.74 -0.80
N PHE A 128 -7.65 -7.45 -1.77
CA PHE A 128 -8.35 -7.99 -2.94
C PHE A 128 -8.96 -9.36 -2.67
N SER A 129 -8.23 -10.23 -1.98
CA SER A 129 -8.55 -11.66 -1.92
C SER A 129 -8.56 -12.20 -0.47
N PRO A 130 -9.15 -13.35 -0.23
CA PRO A 130 -9.12 -13.99 1.09
C PRO A 130 -7.69 -14.21 1.59
N GLY A 131 -7.49 -14.03 2.89
CA GLY A 131 -6.27 -14.38 3.62
C GLY A 131 -6.54 -15.57 4.54
N TYR A 132 -5.51 -16.39 4.75
CA TYR A 132 -5.62 -17.63 5.53
C TYR A 132 -4.50 -17.71 6.56
N ASP A 133 -4.79 -18.30 7.72
CA ASP A 133 -3.76 -18.75 8.65
C ASP A 133 -3.38 -20.19 8.31
N TYR A 134 -2.33 -20.35 7.54
CA TYR A 134 -1.86 -21.66 7.08
C TYR A 134 -1.31 -22.55 8.21
N SER A 135 -1.04 -21.98 9.38
CA SER A 135 -0.58 -22.74 10.55
C SER A 135 -1.74 -23.36 11.33
N VAL A 136 -2.94 -22.81 11.19
CA VAL A 136 -4.14 -23.27 11.91
C VAL A 136 -5.11 -23.97 10.98
N ASN A 137 -5.58 -23.29 9.95
CA ASN A 137 -6.53 -23.83 8.98
C ASN A 137 -6.43 -23.09 7.64
N LYS A 138 -5.99 -23.80 6.61
CA LYS A 138 -5.83 -23.26 5.26
C LYS A 138 -7.13 -23.14 4.47
N ASP A 139 -8.23 -23.72 4.95
CA ASP A 139 -9.51 -23.75 4.24
C ASP A 139 -10.51 -22.71 4.76
N VAL A 140 -10.19 -22.06 5.90
CA VAL A 140 -11.04 -21.03 6.50
C VAL A 140 -10.33 -19.67 6.42
N ALA A 141 -10.90 -18.76 5.64
CA ALA A 141 -10.37 -17.42 5.49
C ALA A 141 -10.45 -16.63 6.82
N ILE A 142 -9.36 -15.99 7.20
CA ILE A 142 -9.29 -15.10 8.37
C ILE A 142 -9.50 -13.62 7.98
N SER A 143 -9.48 -13.31 6.70
CA SER A 143 -9.74 -11.98 6.14
C SER A 143 -10.14 -12.09 4.67
N GLU A 144 -10.85 -11.08 4.14
CA GLU A 144 -11.20 -10.97 2.72
C GLU A 144 -11.46 -9.52 2.32
N PHE A 145 -11.91 -9.28 1.08
CA PHE A 145 -12.27 -7.93 0.62
C PHE A 145 -13.31 -7.29 1.57
N MET A 146 -13.04 -6.08 2.04
CA MET A 146 -13.86 -5.36 3.03
C MET A 146 -14.06 -6.09 4.37
N SER A 147 -13.22 -7.08 4.65
CA SER A 147 -13.18 -7.81 5.93
C SER A 147 -11.70 -8.11 6.31
N PRO A 148 -10.94 -7.06 6.74
CA PRO A 148 -11.37 -5.70 7.08
C PRO A 148 -11.31 -4.69 5.92
N GLY A 149 -12.23 -3.72 5.96
CA GLY A 149 -12.12 -2.44 5.27
C GLY A 149 -11.94 -1.31 6.29
N TYR A 150 -10.94 -0.47 6.12
CA TYR A 150 -10.70 0.68 7.01
C TYR A 150 -10.95 1.97 6.26
N LEU A 151 -11.81 2.82 6.79
CA LEU A 151 -12.02 4.18 6.31
C LEU A 151 -11.74 5.15 7.46
N THR A 152 -10.76 6.04 7.26
CA THR A 152 -10.49 7.12 8.21
C THR A 152 -10.73 8.44 7.50
N THR A 153 -11.52 9.31 8.11
CA THR A 153 -11.78 10.66 7.62
C THR A 153 -11.51 11.68 8.73
N GLY A 154 -11.17 12.90 8.36
CA GLY A 154 -10.95 13.92 9.37
C GLY A 154 -10.89 15.33 8.80
N LEU A 155 -11.13 16.28 9.70
CA LEU A 155 -11.01 17.71 9.45
C LEU A 155 -9.90 18.30 10.33
N GLY A 156 -9.09 19.19 9.78
CA GLY A 156 -7.99 19.75 10.52
C GLY A 156 -7.12 20.70 9.71
N PHE A 157 -5.84 20.60 9.93
CA PHE A 157 -4.86 21.51 9.33
C PHE A 157 -3.71 20.70 8.70
N THR A 158 -3.28 21.16 7.54
CA THR A 158 -2.07 20.67 6.89
C THR A 158 -1.02 21.76 6.88
N TYR A 159 0.18 21.45 7.34
CA TYR A 159 1.36 22.29 7.16
C TYR A 159 2.23 21.68 6.05
N ASP A 160 2.37 22.39 4.94
CA ASP A 160 3.12 21.96 3.77
C ASP A 160 4.04 23.09 3.27
N PRO A 161 5.31 23.12 3.71
CA PRO A 161 6.30 24.06 3.20
C PRO A 161 6.81 23.72 1.80
N GLY A 162 6.37 22.59 1.22
CA GLY A 162 6.60 22.22 -0.19
C GLY A 162 7.93 21.56 -0.51
N LYS A 163 8.80 21.26 0.46
CA LYS A 163 10.15 20.74 0.15
C LYS A 163 10.52 19.42 0.86
N ILE A 164 10.43 19.36 2.17
CA ILE A 164 11.04 18.28 2.94
C ILE A 164 10.00 17.47 3.71
N PHE A 165 9.00 18.10 4.27
CA PHE A 165 8.01 17.40 5.08
C PHE A 165 6.62 18.02 4.93
N THR A 166 5.61 17.20 5.19
CA THR A 166 4.21 17.59 5.28
C THR A 166 3.66 17.03 6.59
N VAL A 167 2.92 17.84 7.33
CA VAL A 167 2.25 17.42 8.57
C VAL A 167 0.76 17.68 8.44
N VAL A 168 -0.06 16.65 8.72
CA VAL A 168 -1.52 16.76 8.81
C VAL A 168 -1.92 16.52 10.26
N LEU A 169 -2.52 17.52 10.88
CA LEU A 169 -3.10 17.46 12.21
C LEU A 169 -4.61 17.53 12.10
N SER A 170 -5.30 16.51 12.54
CA SER A 170 -6.76 16.45 12.52
C SER A 170 -7.28 16.19 13.94
N PRO A 171 -7.75 17.20 14.65
CA PRO A 171 -8.32 17.04 16.00
C PRO A 171 -9.67 16.33 15.98
N ALA A 172 -10.36 16.33 14.85
CA ALA A 172 -11.64 15.66 14.65
C ALA A 172 -11.51 14.63 13.52
N SER A 173 -11.34 13.39 13.90
CA SER A 173 -11.24 12.25 12.98
C SER A 173 -12.22 11.15 13.38
N TRP A 174 -12.78 10.53 12.36
CA TRP A 174 -13.59 9.31 12.48
C TRP A 174 -12.89 8.16 11.76
N ARG A 175 -12.92 6.98 12.37
CA ARG A 175 -12.45 5.73 11.77
C ARG A 175 -13.55 4.69 11.82
N GLY A 176 -13.94 4.18 10.65
CA GLY A 176 -14.79 3.00 10.48
C GLY A 176 -13.95 1.78 10.15
N THR A 177 -14.17 0.68 10.88
CA THR A 177 -13.67 -0.65 10.52
C THR A 177 -14.88 -1.45 10.04
N PHE A 178 -14.84 -1.87 8.78
CA PHE A 178 -15.90 -2.64 8.12
C PHE A 178 -15.51 -4.12 8.09
N VAL A 179 -16.46 -4.99 8.42
CA VAL A 179 -16.33 -6.45 8.32
C VAL A 179 -17.57 -6.96 7.64
N LEU A 180 -17.55 -7.07 6.30
CA LEU A 180 -18.76 -7.40 5.51
C LEU A 180 -19.04 -8.90 5.43
N ASN A 181 -18.06 -9.75 5.75
CA ASN A 181 -18.26 -11.19 5.84
C ASN A 181 -19.00 -11.54 7.14
N ASP A 182 -20.16 -12.20 7.03
CA ASP A 182 -21.04 -12.53 8.15
C ASP A 182 -20.35 -13.38 9.21
N ARG A 183 -19.62 -14.44 8.79
CA ARG A 183 -18.90 -15.31 9.71
C ARG A 183 -17.83 -14.55 10.52
N LEU A 184 -17.02 -13.72 9.85
CA LEU A 184 -16.00 -12.91 10.53
C LEU A 184 -16.64 -11.87 11.46
N SER A 185 -17.78 -11.34 11.08
CA SER A 185 -18.58 -10.43 11.91
C SER A 185 -19.09 -11.16 13.16
N ASP A 186 -19.69 -12.35 13.02
CA ASP A 186 -20.19 -13.15 14.12
C ASP A 186 -19.10 -13.58 15.10
N GLU A 187 -17.88 -13.81 14.59
CA GLU A 187 -16.69 -14.09 15.39
C GLU A 187 -16.10 -12.84 16.09
N GLY A 188 -16.63 -11.63 15.82
CA GLY A 188 -16.08 -10.38 16.36
C GLY A 188 -14.70 -10.01 15.78
N ALA A 189 -14.38 -10.48 14.58
CA ALA A 189 -13.09 -10.22 13.93
C ALA A 189 -12.84 -8.72 13.78
N PHE A 190 -11.56 -8.31 13.84
CA PHE A 190 -11.12 -6.92 13.69
C PHE A 190 -11.74 -5.93 14.70
N GLY A 191 -12.30 -6.45 15.80
CA GLY A 191 -12.82 -5.69 16.93
C GLY A 191 -14.27 -5.20 16.75
N VAL A 192 -14.98 -5.63 15.72
CA VAL A 192 -16.43 -5.38 15.66
C VAL A 192 -17.16 -6.21 16.71
N ASP A 193 -18.29 -5.72 17.22
CA ASP A 193 -19.14 -6.54 18.07
C ASP A 193 -19.71 -7.72 17.25
N PRO A 194 -19.85 -8.92 17.83
CA PRO A 194 -20.42 -10.08 17.14
C PRO A 194 -21.75 -9.76 16.44
N GLY A 195 -21.82 -10.08 15.13
CA GLY A 195 -22.97 -9.77 14.28
C GLY A 195 -23.06 -8.32 13.83
N LYS A 196 -22.04 -7.48 14.09
CA LYS A 196 -21.96 -6.11 13.59
C LYS A 196 -20.93 -6.01 12.47
N HIS A 197 -21.26 -5.23 11.44
CA HIS A 197 -20.41 -5.02 10.27
C HIS A 197 -19.58 -3.75 10.32
N LEU A 198 -19.74 -2.92 11.36
CA LEU A 198 -19.07 -1.64 11.50
C LEU A 198 -18.69 -1.37 12.95
N LEU A 199 -17.40 -1.12 13.16
CA LEU A 199 -16.88 -0.48 14.37
C LEU A 199 -16.55 0.98 14.07
N SER A 200 -17.15 1.90 14.82
CA SER A 200 -16.91 3.34 14.71
C SER A 200 -16.04 3.85 15.86
N SER A 201 -14.99 4.60 15.53
CA SER A 201 -14.12 5.25 16.52
C SER A 201 -13.93 6.71 16.18
N PHE A 202 -13.88 7.56 17.19
CA PHE A 202 -13.57 8.99 17.05
C PHE A 202 -12.30 9.34 17.80
N GLY A 203 -11.52 10.27 17.27
CA GLY A 203 -10.27 10.69 17.89
C GLY A 203 -9.56 11.78 17.12
N ALA A 204 -8.30 12.04 17.51
CA ALA A 204 -7.40 12.90 16.76
C ALA A 204 -6.46 12.05 15.90
N ASN A 205 -6.05 12.60 14.76
CA ASN A 205 -5.08 11.98 13.85
C ASN A 205 -3.92 12.93 13.60
N LEU A 206 -2.69 12.40 13.68
CA LEU A 206 -1.47 13.09 13.30
C LEU A 206 -0.73 12.24 12.27
N LYS A 207 -0.47 12.81 11.09
CA LYS A 207 0.31 12.19 10.03
C LYS A 207 1.46 13.09 9.63
N GLY A 208 2.68 12.56 9.64
CA GLY A 208 3.87 13.22 9.11
C GLY A 208 4.40 12.45 7.91
N GLU A 209 4.81 13.16 6.86
CA GLU A 209 5.51 12.62 5.71
C GLU A 209 6.79 13.43 5.49
N VAL A 210 7.93 12.74 5.39
CA VAL A 210 9.23 13.35 5.10
C VAL A 210 9.70 12.84 3.73
N LYS A 211 10.00 13.78 2.82
CA LYS A 211 10.60 13.50 1.51
C LYS A 211 12.02 14.07 1.52
N TYR A 212 13.00 13.19 1.65
CA TYR A 212 14.41 13.59 1.65
C TYR A 212 15.19 12.71 0.67
N GLU A 213 15.79 13.34 -0.34
CA GLU A 213 16.71 12.68 -1.26
C GLU A 213 18.11 12.66 -0.62
N PHE A 214 18.52 11.50 -0.10
CA PHE A 214 19.82 11.31 0.55
C PHE A 214 20.99 11.41 -0.41
N LEU A 215 20.77 11.04 -1.67
CA LEU A 215 21.81 11.04 -2.70
C LEU A 215 21.23 11.54 -4.03
N LYS A 216 21.82 12.59 -4.58
CA LYS A 216 21.59 12.99 -5.97
C LYS A 216 22.39 12.02 -6.84
N ASN A 217 21.71 11.23 -7.66
CA ASN A 217 22.31 10.36 -8.70
C ASN A 217 23.04 9.11 -8.18
N MET A 218 22.34 8.16 -7.54
CA MET A 218 22.72 6.75 -7.64
C MET A 218 21.61 5.95 -8.29
#